data_c3bdbe556d4fc2951b0d2df25e2f3d9f
#
_entry.id   c3bdbe556d4fc2951b0d2df25e2f3d9f
#
_cell.length_a   1.000
_cell.length_b   1.000
_cell.length_c   1.000
_cell.angle_alpha   90.00
_cell.angle_beta   90.00
_cell.angle_gamma   90.00
#
_symmetry.space_group_name_H-M   'P 1'
#
loop_
_entity.id
_entity.type
_entity.pdbx_description
1 polymer ?
#
loop_
_entity_poly.entity_id
_entity_poly.type
_entity_poly.pdbx_seq_one_letter_code
_entity_poly.pdbx_strand_id
1 'polypeptide(L)'
;MRESSSTSYHVFLSFRGEDTRTNFTSHLVMALQQKCVNVFIDDKLERGEQISESLFRSIEGALISIVILSENYASSSWCLDELVKIIECKKSKDQKVLPIFYYVDPSTIRKQTETFGEALAKHQAEFKTKIQIWREALTTAANLSGWHLRPRYGRNEADFIQDIVKQVLCMLKRTCTPLYEESTKLHSQSQPKCSDTDCCTLIPQPKCSDTN
;
A
#
# COMPACT_ATOMS: atom_id res chain seq x y z
N MET A 1 -23.97 -3.33 24.53
CA MET A 1 -22.63 -3.61 23.96
C MET A 1 -22.42 -2.57 22.86
N ARG A 2 -21.50 -1.65 23.06
CA ARG A 2 -21.19 -0.63 22.05
C ARG A 2 -20.22 -1.28 21.08
N GLU A 3 -20.65 -1.47 19.84
CA GLU A 3 -19.74 -1.80 18.75
C GLU A 3 -18.73 -0.66 18.63
N SER A 4 -17.46 -0.98 18.91
CA SER A 4 -16.36 -0.08 18.63
C SER A 4 -16.34 0.11 17.11
N SER A 5 -16.65 1.33 16.65
CA SER A 5 -16.45 1.72 15.25
C SER A 5 -14.98 1.47 14.91
N SER A 6 -14.71 0.39 14.20
CA SER A 6 -13.39 0.13 13.65
C SER A 6 -13.10 1.28 12.69
N THR A 7 -12.11 2.10 13.02
CA THR A 7 -11.63 3.15 12.12
C THR A 7 -11.09 2.46 10.88
N SER A 8 -11.91 2.40 9.84
CA SER A 8 -11.51 1.79 8.59
C SER A 8 -10.57 2.75 7.85
N TYR A 9 -9.33 2.34 7.66
CA TYR A 9 -8.38 3.08 6.83
C TYR A 9 -8.63 2.78 5.35
N HIS A 10 -8.49 3.79 4.51
CA HIS A 10 -8.54 3.59 3.06
C HIS A 10 -7.27 2.91 2.57
N VAL A 11 -6.13 3.33 3.09
CA VAL A 11 -4.82 2.88 2.67
C VAL A 11 -3.97 2.51 3.88
N PHE A 12 -3.33 1.35 3.83
CA PHE A 12 -2.21 0.96 4.70
C PHE A 12 -0.89 1.14 3.94
N LEU A 13 0.10 1.74 4.57
CA LEU A 13 1.44 1.95 4.01
C LEU A 13 2.46 1.08 4.74
N SER A 14 3.08 0.14 4.01
CA SER A 14 4.23 -0.64 4.46
C SER A 14 5.50 -0.10 3.79
N PHE A 15 6.49 0.29 4.59
CA PHE A 15 7.76 0.85 4.12
C PHE A 15 8.85 0.74 5.18
N ARG A 16 10.11 0.77 4.77
CA ARG A 16 11.22 0.91 5.70
C ARG A 16 11.42 2.38 6.08
N GLY A 17 11.21 2.71 7.35
CA GLY A 17 11.28 4.08 7.82
C GLY A 17 12.62 4.78 7.58
N GLU A 18 13.74 4.06 7.78
CA GLU A 18 15.09 4.58 7.57
C GLU A 18 15.36 5.00 6.11
N ASP A 19 14.67 4.35 5.14
CA ASP A 19 14.92 4.60 3.72
C ASP A 19 14.04 5.73 3.16
N THR A 20 12.77 5.80 3.57
CA THR A 20 11.80 6.64 2.82
C THR A 20 10.91 7.54 3.67
N ARG A 21 10.92 7.43 5.03
CA ARG A 21 9.99 8.18 5.91
C ARG A 21 10.04 9.68 5.71
N THR A 22 11.24 10.26 5.68
CA THR A 22 11.46 11.72 5.65
C THR A 22 11.43 12.34 4.26
N ASN A 23 11.24 11.52 3.23
CA ASN A 23 11.25 11.95 1.83
C ASN A 23 10.00 11.42 1.09
N PHE A 24 10.14 10.41 0.25
CA PHE A 24 9.07 9.90 -0.61
C PHE A 24 7.78 9.56 0.15
N THR A 25 7.90 8.83 1.29
CA THR A 25 6.72 8.38 2.05
C THR A 25 5.94 9.57 2.61
N SER A 26 6.63 10.55 3.23
CA SER A 26 5.96 11.73 3.79
C SER A 26 5.24 12.55 2.71
N HIS A 27 5.84 12.71 1.54
CA HIS A 27 5.23 13.43 0.43
C HIS A 27 4.01 12.68 -0.14
N LEU A 28 4.10 11.34 -0.29
CA LEU A 28 2.98 10.52 -0.74
C LEU A 28 1.80 10.59 0.24
N VAL A 29 2.08 10.48 1.53
CA VAL A 29 1.05 10.58 2.58
C VAL A 29 0.35 11.92 2.54
N MET A 30 1.12 13.02 2.50
CA MET A 30 0.58 14.37 2.40
C MET A 30 -0.32 14.51 1.18
N ALA A 31 0.11 14.01 0.02
CA ALA A 31 -0.65 14.09 -1.22
C ALA A 31 -1.96 13.26 -1.17
N LEU A 32 -1.94 12.08 -0.51
CA LEU A 32 -3.14 11.26 -0.29
C LEU A 32 -4.11 11.95 0.68
N GLN A 33 -3.60 12.48 1.80
CA GLN A 33 -4.41 13.18 2.80
C GLN A 33 -5.07 14.45 2.24
N GLN A 34 -4.39 15.21 1.37
CA GLN A 34 -4.97 16.34 0.64
C GLN A 34 -6.15 15.94 -0.25
N LYS A 35 -6.26 14.67 -0.61
CA LYS A 35 -7.42 14.09 -1.34
C LYS A 35 -8.39 13.35 -0.42
N CYS A 36 -8.37 13.65 0.88
CA CYS A 36 -9.24 13.04 1.89
C CYS A 36 -9.11 11.50 1.98
N VAL A 37 -7.96 10.94 1.60
CA VAL A 37 -7.66 9.52 1.77
C VAL A 37 -7.14 9.30 3.18
N ASN A 38 -7.84 8.46 3.96
CA ASN A 38 -7.41 8.08 5.30
C ASN A 38 -6.29 7.03 5.20
N VAL A 39 -5.07 7.42 5.60
CA VAL A 39 -3.85 6.61 5.48
C VAL A 39 -3.40 6.16 6.86
N PHE A 40 -3.18 4.88 7.04
CA PHE A 40 -2.49 4.32 8.20
C PHE A 40 -1.00 4.23 7.92
N ILE A 41 -0.21 4.77 8.84
CA ILE A 41 1.23 4.64 8.90
C ILE A 41 1.58 4.18 10.29
N ASP A 42 2.46 3.19 10.39
CA ASP A 42 2.98 2.81 11.68
C ASP A 42 4.12 3.75 12.10
N ASP A 43 3.78 4.72 12.94
CA ASP A 43 4.72 5.70 13.48
C ASP A 43 5.30 5.31 14.85
N LYS A 44 4.74 4.25 15.48
CA LYS A 44 4.93 4.01 16.92
C LYS A 44 5.85 2.84 17.26
N LEU A 45 6.37 2.13 16.25
CA LEU A 45 7.12 0.92 16.54
C LEU A 45 8.58 1.22 16.87
N GLU A 46 8.90 1.06 18.16
CA GLU A 46 10.26 0.99 18.63
C GLU A 46 10.89 -0.37 18.28
N ARG A 47 12.19 -0.37 18.00
CA ARG A 47 12.93 -1.62 17.68
C ARG A 47 12.85 -2.59 18.87
N GLY A 48 12.36 -3.80 18.64
CA GLY A 48 12.31 -4.86 19.65
C GLY A 48 10.92 -5.14 20.22
N GLU A 49 9.88 -4.38 19.85
CA GLU A 49 8.51 -4.72 20.23
C GLU A 49 7.92 -5.80 19.31
N GLN A 50 7.00 -6.59 19.86
CA GLN A 50 6.23 -7.54 19.03
C GLN A 50 5.25 -6.77 18.15
N ILE A 51 5.09 -7.24 16.91
CA ILE A 51 4.05 -6.71 16.00
C ILE A 51 2.72 -6.78 16.72
N SER A 52 2.15 -5.61 16.99
CA SER A 52 0.93 -5.55 17.76
C SER A 52 -0.24 -6.11 16.94
N GLU A 53 -1.14 -6.80 17.63
CA GLU A 53 -2.38 -7.28 16.99
C GLU A 53 -3.17 -6.13 16.35
N SER A 54 -3.01 -4.90 16.88
CA SER A 54 -3.59 -3.69 16.32
C SER A 54 -3.06 -3.35 14.92
N LEU A 55 -1.77 -3.60 14.64
CA LEU A 55 -1.18 -3.41 13.31
C LEU A 55 -1.78 -4.38 12.30
N PHE A 56 -1.88 -5.65 12.66
CA PHE A 56 -2.50 -6.64 11.79
C PHE A 56 -3.97 -6.32 11.50
N ARG A 57 -4.72 -5.84 12.49
CA ARG A 57 -6.09 -5.36 12.29
C ARG A 57 -6.14 -4.15 11.34
N SER A 58 -5.16 -3.25 11.41
CA SER A 58 -5.07 -2.10 10.50
C SER A 58 -4.79 -2.53 9.06
N ILE A 59 -3.92 -3.54 8.85
CA ILE A 59 -3.70 -4.15 7.54
C ILE A 59 -5.00 -4.80 7.05
N GLU A 60 -5.66 -5.59 7.90
CA GLU A 60 -6.89 -6.31 7.56
C GLU A 60 -8.07 -5.41 7.24
N GLY A 61 -8.14 -4.26 7.89
CA GLY A 61 -9.20 -3.27 7.73
C GLY A 61 -8.98 -2.29 6.58
N ALA A 62 -7.79 -2.24 5.98
CA ALA A 62 -7.51 -1.34 4.88
C ALA A 62 -8.10 -1.86 3.55
N LEU A 63 -8.55 -0.95 2.70
CA LEU A 63 -9.04 -1.29 1.35
C LEU A 63 -7.90 -1.53 0.37
N ILE A 64 -6.80 -0.79 0.54
CA ILE A 64 -5.61 -0.85 -0.30
C ILE A 64 -4.38 -0.93 0.60
N SER A 65 -3.45 -1.81 0.30
CA SER A 65 -2.10 -1.79 0.89
C SER A 65 -1.10 -1.31 -0.15
N ILE A 66 -0.37 -0.24 0.15
CA ILE A 66 0.76 0.24 -0.63
C ILE A 66 2.04 -0.27 0.02
N VAL A 67 2.89 -0.93 -0.75
CA VAL A 67 4.17 -1.47 -0.26
C VAL A 67 5.31 -0.77 -0.97
N ILE A 68 6.08 0.05 -0.23
CA ILE A 68 7.24 0.77 -0.76
C ILE A 68 8.48 -0.10 -0.57
N LEU A 69 8.83 -0.82 -1.61
CA LEU A 69 9.97 -1.73 -1.66
C LEU A 69 11.24 -0.93 -2.00
N SER A 70 11.96 -0.50 -0.98
CA SER A 70 13.26 0.17 -1.07
C SER A 70 14.41 -0.83 -1.00
N GLU A 71 15.63 -0.39 -1.26
CA GLU A 71 16.83 -1.23 -1.29
C GLU A 71 17.02 -2.06 -0.02
N ASN A 72 16.77 -1.48 1.16
CA ASN A 72 16.94 -2.15 2.44
C ASN A 72 15.63 -2.65 3.06
N TYR A 73 14.51 -2.67 2.31
CA TYR A 73 13.21 -3.10 2.84
C TYR A 73 13.28 -4.46 3.54
N ALA A 74 13.96 -5.43 2.93
CA ALA A 74 14.12 -6.77 3.47
C ALA A 74 15.05 -6.87 4.70
N SER A 75 15.78 -5.82 5.05
CA SER A 75 16.60 -5.79 6.26
C SER A 75 15.78 -5.67 7.55
N SER A 76 14.50 -5.31 7.44
CA SER A 76 13.56 -5.25 8.55
C SER A 76 12.68 -6.50 8.57
N SER A 77 12.84 -7.34 9.59
CA SER A 77 11.96 -8.49 9.84
C SER A 77 10.51 -8.05 10.00
N TRP A 78 10.30 -6.85 10.52
CA TRP A 78 9.01 -6.21 10.69
C TRP A 78 8.32 -5.93 9.35
N CYS A 79 9.01 -5.26 8.42
CA CYS A 79 8.49 -5.03 7.08
C CYS A 79 8.17 -6.34 6.35
N LEU A 80 8.96 -7.38 6.58
CA LEU A 80 8.74 -8.70 6.00
C LEU A 80 7.48 -9.38 6.57
N ASP A 81 7.25 -9.28 7.89
CA ASP A 81 6.03 -9.80 8.53
C ASP A 81 4.78 -9.03 8.09
N GLU A 82 4.85 -7.69 7.96
CA GLU A 82 3.79 -6.88 7.35
C GLU A 82 3.47 -7.34 5.93
N LEU A 83 4.50 -7.54 5.12
CA LEU A 83 4.35 -7.99 3.74
C LEU A 83 3.63 -9.34 3.66
N VAL A 84 4.02 -10.30 4.51
CA VAL A 84 3.32 -11.60 4.61
C VAL A 84 1.83 -11.37 4.88
N LYS A 85 1.50 -10.57 5.89
CA LYS A 85 0.12 -10.29 6.25
C LYS A 85 -0.66 -9.59 5.13
N ILE A 86 -0.05 -8.66 4.41
CA ILE A 86 -0.63 -7.97 3.25
C ILE A 86 -0.93 -9.00 2.13
N ILE A 87 0.00 -9.91 1.84
CA ILE A 87 -0.20 -10.94 0.81
C ILE A 87 -1.27 -11.97 1.22
N GLU A 88 -1.38 -12.29 2.51
CA GLU A 88 -2.49 -13.11 3.04
C GLU A 88 -3.84 -12.40 2.83
N CYS A 89 -3.94 -11.12 3.18
CA CYS A 89 -5.16 -10.33 2.98
C CYS A 89 -5.53 -10.19 1.50
N LYS A 90 -4.53 -10.04 0.61
CA LYS A 90 -4.76 -10.07 -0.83
C LYS A 90 -5.41 -11.37 -1.28
N LYS A 91 -4.93 -12.53 -0.78
CA LYS A 91 -5.43 -13.85 -1.17
C LYS A 91 -6.81 -14.15 -0.58
N SER A 92 -7.04 -13.77 0.67
CA SER A 92 -8.24 -14.15 1.43
C SER A 92 -9.40 -13.15 1.33
N LYS A 93 -9.11 -11.86 1.12
CA LYS A 93 -10.09 -10.76 1.16
C LYS A 93 -10.15 -9.95 -0.14
N ASP A 94 -9.43 -10.35 -1.20
CA ASP A 94 -9.25 -9.59 -2.44
C ASP A 94 -8.76 -8.14 -2.21
N GLN A 95 -8.02 -7.91 -1.12
CA GLN A 95 -7.44 -6.61 -0.81
C GLN A 95 -6.53 -6.15 -1.95
N LYS A 96 -6.64 -4.91 -2.34
CA LYS A 96 -5.80 -4.36 -3.42
C LYS A 96 -4.40 -4.08 -2.88
N VAL A 97 -3.37 -4.60 -3.57
CA VAL A 97 -1.96 -4.39 -3.21
C VAL A 97 -1.27 -3.65 -4.34
N LEU A 98 -0.66 -2.52 -4.02
CA LEU A 98 0.05 -1.66 -4.95
C LEU A 98 1.54 -1.60 -4.55
N PRO A 99 2.44 -2.37 -5.19
CA PRO A 99 3.86 -2.26 -4.93
C PRO A 99 4.45 -1.02 -5.62
N ILE A 100 5.35 -0.36 -4.91
CA ILE A 100 6.19 0.74 -5.40
C ILE A 100 7.64 0.29 -5.28
N PHE A 101 8.30 0.07 -6.40
CA PHE A 101 9.71 -0.29 -6.46
C PHE A 101 10.55 0.98 -6.42
N TYR A 102 10.95 1.37 -5.21
CA TYR A 102 11.66 2.62 -4.96
C TYR A 102 13.16 2.44 -5.17
N TYR A 103 13.65 2.85 -6.32
CA TYR A 103 15.04 2.72 -6.79
C TYR A 103 15.60 1.29 -6.77
N VAL A 104 14.74 0.28 -6.80
CA VAL A 104 15.13 -1.12 -6.88
C VAL A 104 14.49 -1.80 -8.08
N ASP A 105 15.20 -2.74 -8.71
CA ASP A 105 14.63 -3.53 -9.80
C ASP A 105 13.69 -4.62 -9.26
N PRO A 106 12.46 -4.74 -9.77
CA PRO A 106 11.58 -5.84 -9.38
C PRO A 106 12.19 -7.24 -9.56
N SER A 107 13.12 -7.40 -10.51
CA SER A 107 13.82 -8.68 -10.72
C SER A 107 14.79 -9.02 -9.58
N THR A 108 15.44 -8.02 -8.96
CA THR A 108 16.29 -8.19 -7.79
C THR A 108 15.48 -8.74 -6.60
N ILE A 109 14.30 -8.17 -6.38
CA ILE A 109 13.40 -8.63 -5.32
C ILE A 109 12.86 -10.03 -5.63
N ARG A 110 12.42 -10.28 -6.87
CA ARG A 110 11.87 -11.56 -7.30
C ARG A 110 12.89 -12.70 -7.17
N LYS A 111 14.12 -12.45 -7.60
CA LYS A 111 15.23 -13.41 -7.53
C LYS A 111 15.92 -13.42 -6.17
N GLN A 112 15.63 -12.43 -5.31
CA GLN A 112 16.25 -12.27 -3.99
C GLN A 112 17.77 -12.25 -4.07
N THR A 113 18.28 -11.43 -4.96
CA THR A 113 19.70 -11.16 -5.17
C THR A 113 20.10 -9.86 -4.48
N GLU A 114 21.38 -9.53 -4.48
CA GLU A 114 21.93 -8.29 -3.94
C GLU A 114 21.50 -8.07 -2.47
N THR A 115 21.12 -6.85 -2.13
CA THR A 115 20.71 -6.45 -0.76
C THR A 115 19.56 -7.29 -0.19
N PHE A 116 18.64 -7.76 -1.02
CA PHE A 116 17.54 -8.63 -0.58
C PHE A 116 18.02 -10.02 -0.22
N GLY A 117 18.93 -10.59 -1.00
CA GLY A 117 19.56 -11.89 -0.71
C GLY A 117 20.39 -11.85 0.57
N GLU A 118 21.20 -10.80 0.72
CA GLU A 118 22.04 -10.58 1.91
C GLU A 118 21.19 -10.40 3.18
N ALA A 119 20.12 -9.61 3.10
CA ALA A 119 19.21 -9.39 4.22
C ALA A 119 18.54 -10.69 4.68
N LEU A 120 18.03 -11.48 3.75
CA LEU A 120 17.42 -12.78 4.07
C LEU A 120 18.45 -13.78 4.63
N ALA A 121 19.69 -13.77 4.15
CA ALA A 121 20.75 -14.59 4.70
C ALA A 121 21.10 -14.22 6.16
N LYS A 122 21.13 -12.92 6.47
CA LYS A 122 21.33 -12.43 7.86
C LYS A 122 20.20 -12.86 8.79
N HIS A 123 18.95 -12.82 8.32
CA HIS A 123 17.79 -13.25 9.09
C HIS A 123 17.72 -14.77 9.30
N GLN A 124 18.38 -15.56 8.45
CA GLN A 124 18.26 -17.03 8.47
C GLN A 124 18.70 -17.65 9.79
N ALA A 125 19.65 -17.05 10.51
CA ALA A 125 20.12 -17.54 11.79
C ALA A 125 19.03 -17.43 12.88
N GLU A 126 18.29 -16.36 12.89
CA GLU A 126 17.30 -16.00 13.91
C GLU A 126 15.88 -16.48 13.56
N PHE A 127 15.48 -16.38 12.29
CA PHE A 127 14.10 -16.58 11.85
C PHE A 127 13.93 -17.76 10.88
N LYS A 128 14.57 -18.91 11.17
CA LYS A 128 14.59 -20.09 10.28
C LYS A 128 13.23 -20.50 9.74
N THR A 129 12.19 -20.45 10.57
CA THR A 129 10.82 -20.86 10.18
C THR A 129 10.09 -19.85 9.32
N LYS A 130 10.49 -18.56 9.38
CA LYS A 130 9.83 -17.47 8.64
C LYS A 130 10.47 -17.21 7.27
N ILE A 131 11.73 -17.57 7.06
CA ILE A 131 12.48 -17.21 5.86
C ILE A 131 11.77 -17.62 4.58
N GLN A 132 11.26 -18.84 4.51
CA GLN A 132 10.56 -19.30 3.30
C GLN A 132 9.30 -18.51 3.02
N ILE A 133 8.54 -18.18 4.06
CA ILE A 133 7.30 -17.38 3.96
C ILE A 133 7.63 -15.97 3.46
N TRP A 134 8.69 -15.35 3.98
CA TRP A 134 9.16 -14.03 3.54
C TRP A 134 9.61 -14.04 2.07
N ARG A 135 10.34 -15.09 1.66
CA ARG A 135 10.75 -15.28 0.25
C ARG A 135 9.55 -15.34 -0.69
N GLU A 136 8.54 -16.08 -0.33
CA GLU A 136 7.30 -16.22 -1.10
C GLU A 136 6.51 -14.91 -1.16
N ALA A 137 6.44 -14.18 -0.06
CA ALA A 137 5.77 -12.88 0.00
C ALA A 137 6.47 -11.85 -0.89
N LEU A 138 7.80 -11.74 -0.81
CA LEU A 138 8.61 -10.86 -1.67
C LEU A 138 8.45 -11.21 -3.15
N THR A 139 8.53 -12.50 -3.51
CA THR A 139 8.34 -12.96 -4.87
C THR A 139 6.93 -12.62 -5.37
N THR A 140 5.92 -12.83 -4.53
CA THR A 140 4.53 -12.50 -4.87
C THR A 140 4.35 -11.01 -5.10
N ALA A 141 4.87 -10.16 -4.22
CA ALA A 141 4.80 -8.71 -4.37
C ALA A 141 5.52 -8.22 -5.64
N ALA A 142 6.71 -8.79 -5.94
CA ALA A 142 7.49 -8.44 -7.12
C ALA A 142 6.89 -8.91 -8.45
N ASN A 143 5.90 -9.79 -8.41
CA ASN A 143 5.13 -10.24 -9.57
C ASN A 143 3.85 -9.42 -9.81
N LEU A 144 3.49 -8.53 -8.88
CA LEU A 144 2.36 -7.63 -9.07
C LEU A 144 2.74 -6.48 -9.99
N SER A 145 1.76 -5.99 -10.76
CA SER A 145 1.90 -4.72 -11.49
C SER A 145 2.00 -3.58 -10.48
N GLY A 146 3.04 -2.77 -10.59
CA GLY A 146 3.31 -1.68 -9.66
C GLY A 146 4.07 -0.53 -10.29
N TRP A 147 4.41 0.46 -9.48
CA TRP A 147 5.17 1.63 -9.88
C TRP A 147 6.66 1.38 -9.71
N HIS A 148 7.44 1.75 -10.73
CA HIS A 148 8.88 1.60 -10.72
C HIS A 148 9.55 2.97 -10.82
N LEU A 149 10.07 3.48 -9.71
CA LEU A 149 10.81 4.73 -9.66
C LEU A 149 12.28 4.47 -10.00
N ARG A 150 12.73 5.03 -11.11
CA ARG A 150 14.13 5.04 -11.53
C ARG A 150 14.57 6.44 -11.92
N PRO A 151 15.84 6.84 -11.66
CA PRO A 151 16.35 8.18 -11.97
C PRO A 151 16.37 8.52 -13.46
N ARG A 152 16.20 7.54 -14.36
CA ARG A 152 16.64 7.63 -15.77
C ARG A 152 15.69 8.27 -16.77
N TYR A 153 14.46 8.66 -16.43
CA TYR A 153 13.48 9.02 -17.47
C TYR A 153 12.89 10.43 -17.35
N GLY A 154 13.63 11.39 -16.77
CA GLY A 154 13.18 12.78 -16.74
C GLY A 154 11.91 13.07 -15.93
N ARG A 155 11.31 12.05 -15.32
CA ARG A 155 10.17 12.18 -14.40
C ARG A 155 10.71 12.36 -12.99
N ASN A 156 10.21 13.37 -12.31
CA ASN A 156 10.53 13.61 -10.90
C ASN A 156 9.61 12.79 -9.96
N GLU A 157 9.98 12.68 -8.69
CA GLU A 157 9.16 11.97 -7.69
C GLU A 157 7.76 12.55 -7.54
N ALA A 158 7.59 13.87 -7.70
CA ALA A 158 6.30 14.51 -7.58
C ALA A 158 5.31 14.02 -8.64
N ASP A 159 5.76 13.83 -9.89
CA ASP A 159 4.93 13.28 -10.96
C ASP A 159 4.49 11.86 -10.64
N PHE A 160 5.40 11.02 -10.11
CA PHE A 160 5.06 9.67 -9.66
C PHE A 160 4.04 9.67 -8.54
N ILE A 161 4.21 10.54 -7.55
CA ILE A 161 3.28 10.69 -6.44
C ILE A 161 1.89 11.06 -6.95
N GLN A 162 1.78 12.02 -7.88
CA GLN A 162 0.49 12.42 -8.45
C GLN A 162 -0.19 11.26 -9.18
N ASP A 163 0.55 10.48 -9.95
CA ASP A 163 -0.01 9.34 -10.66
C ASP A 163 -0.43 8.21 -9.71
N ILE A 164 0.35 7.94 -8.66
CA ILE A 164 -0.01 6.98 -7.60
C ILE A 164 -1.32 7.43 -6.91
N VAL A 165 -1.43 8.71 -6.56
CA VAL A 165 -2.63 9.27 -5.95
C VAL A 165 -3.85 9.10 -6.87
N LYS A 166 -3.73 9.42 -8.16
CA LYS A 166 -4.80 9.20 -9.15
C LYS A 166 -5.23 7.73 -9.20
N GLN A 167 -4.28 6.81 -9.21
CA GLN A 167 -4.55 5.38 -9.22
C GLN A 167 -5.28 4.92 -7.94
N VAL A 168 -4.82 5.37 -6.77
CA VAL A 168 -5.47 5.07 -5.48
C VAL A 168 -6.91 5.55 -5.48
N LEU A 169 -7.17 6.80 -5.90
CA LEU A 169 -8.53 7.33 -5.99
C LEU A 169 -9.41 6.53 -6.95
N CYS A 170 -8.87 6.11 -8.09
CA CYS A 170 -9.59 5.25 -9.03
C CYS A 170 -9.92 3.88 -8.41
N MET A 171 -9.00 3.28 -7.66
CA MET A 171 -9.22 2.02 -6.95
C MET A 171 -10.30 2.16 -5.88
N LEU A 172 -10.27 3.23 -5.08
CA LEU A 172 -11.25 3.48 -4.02
C LEU A 172 -12.66 3.67 -4.60
N LYS A 173 -12.80 4.38 -5.72
CA LYS A 173 -14.10 4.53 -6.41
C LYS A 173 -14.69 3.18 -6.83
N ARG A 174 -13.88 2.28 -7.38
CA ARG A 174 -14.32 0.93 -7.80
C ARG A 174 -14.72 0.05 -6.62
N THR A 175 -14.13 0.25 -5.45
CA THR A 175 -14.47 -0.50 -4.23
C THR A 175 -15.75 0.01 -3.57
N CYS A 176 -16.08 1.30 -3.77
CA CYS A 176 -17.28 1.94 -3.20
C CYS A 176 -18.52 1.88 -4.09
N THR A 177 -18.44 1.33 -5.31
CA THR A 177 -19.63 1.13 -6.17
C THR A 177 -20.25 -0.21 -5.80
N PRO A 178 -21.47 -0.24 -5.18
CA PRO A 178 -22.20 -1.48 -5.00
C PRO A 178 -22.57 -2.05 -6.36
N LEU A 179 -22.60 -3.38 -6.46
CA LEU A 179 -23.15 -4.15 -7.57
C LEU A 179 -24.63 -3.77 -7.86
N TYR A 180 -24.82 -2.69 -8.61
CA TYR A 180 -26.14 -2.29 -9.10
C TYR A 180 -26.04 -1.92 -10.58
N GLU A 181 -25.65 -2.89 -11.41
CA GLU A 181 -25.85 -2.85 -12.86
C GLU A 181 -25.64 -4.24 -13.48
N GLU A 182 -26.54 -5.16 -13.16
CA GLU A 182 -26.85 -6.28 -14.05
C GLU A 182 -28.35 -6.38 -14.25
N SER A 183 -28.96 -5.40 -14.91
CA SER A 183 -30.28 -5.57 -15.52
C SER A 183 -30.63 -4.41 -16.45
N THR A 184 -29.79 -4.08 -17.44
CA THR A 184 -30.25 -3.42 -18.67
C THR A 184 -29.15 -3.48 -19.73
N LYS A 185 -28.91 -4.66 -20.27
CA LYS A 185 -28.33 -4.76 -21.62
C LYS A 185 -29.48 -4.67 -22.61
N LEU A 186 -29.64 -3.51 -23.21
CA LEU A 186 -29.99 -3.35 -24.64
C LEU A 186 -29.91 -1.88 -25.02
N HIS A 187 -29.06 -1.60 -25.99
CA HIS A 187 -28.91 -0.41 -26.84
C HIS A 187 -27.81 0.61 -26.52
N SER A 188 -26.94 0.63 -27.52
CA SER A 188 -26.13 1.74 -28.08
C SER A 188 -24.83 2.18 -27.39
N GLN A 189 -23.78 1.92 -28.14
CA GLN A 189 -22.47 2.57 -28.28
C GLN A 189 -22.45 4.07 -27.92
N SER A 190 -21.58 4.43 -26.97
CA SER A 190 -20.66 5.56 -27.07
C SER A 190 -19.88 5.69 -25.76
N GLN A 191 -18.56 5.70 -25.87
CA GLN A 191 -17.64 5.93 -24.75
C GLN A 191 -17.73 7.38 -24.29
N PRO A 192 -17.87 7.68 -22.99
CA PRO A 192 -17.63 9.02 -22.49
C PRO A 192 -16.15 9.20 -22.17
N LYS A 193 -15.56 10.22 -22.76
CA LYS A 193 -14.28 10.80 -22.38
C LYS A 193 -14.45 11.40 -20.97
N CYS A 194 -13.59 11.00 -20.01
CA CYS A 194 -13.51 11.64 -18.70
C CYS A 194 -13.06 13.10 -18.86
N SER A 195 -13.89 14.05 -18.52
CA SER A 195 -13.53 15.45 -18.34
C SER A 195 -13.24 15.73 -16.87
N ASP A 196 -12.19 16.51 -16.63
CA ASP A 196 -11.44 16.67 -15.35
C ASP A 196 -12.14 17.52 -14.25
N THR A 197 -13.47 17.62 -14.18
CA THR A 197 -14.05 18.70 -13.35
C THR A 197 -14.92 18.29 -12.16
N ASP A 198 -15.31 17.02 -11.96
CA ASP A 198 -16.31 16.69 -10.92
C ASP A 198 -15.92 15.52 -9.97
N CYS A 199 -14.74 15.59 -9.36
CA CYS A 199 -14.27 14.50 -8.50
C CYS A 199 -14.44 14.72 -6.98
N CYS A 200 -14.96 15.88 -6.54
CA CYS A 200 -14.91 16.26 -5.11
C CYS A 200 -16.20 16.09 -4.30
N THR A 201 -17.30 15.62 -4.87
CA THR A 201 -18.63 15.74 -4.19
C THR A 201 -19.25 14.46 -3.65
N LEU A 202 -18.63 13.29 -3.74
CA LEU A 202 -19.29 12.03 -3.37
C LEU A 202 -18.57 11.15 -2.33
N ILE A 203 -17.68 11.70 -1.51
CA ILE A 203 -17.16 10.99 -0.34
C ILE A 203 -17.85 11.56 0.91
N PRO A 204 -18.51 10.76 1.76
CA PRO A 204 -19.09 11.24 3.00
C PRO A 204 -17.99 11.83 3.90
N GLN A 205 -18.12 13.09 4.25
CA GLN A 205 -17.19 13.81 5.13
C GLN A 205 -17.35 13.28 6.56
N PRO A 206 -16.28 12.89 7.26
CA PRO A 206 -16.34 12.78 8.71
C PRO A 206 -16.53 14.19 9.30
N LYS A 207 -17.55 14.38 10.13
CA LYS A 207 -17.82 15.64 10.84
C LYS A 207 -16.61 15.93 11.73
N CYS A 208 -15.87 17.00 11.41
CA CYS A 208 -14.93 17.62 12.35
C CYS A 208 -15.76 18.15 13.53
N SER A 209 -15.54 17.61 14.71
CA SER A 209 -16.03 18.21 15.95
C SER A 209 -15.06 19.32 16.31
N ASP A 210 -15.52 20.58 16.19
CA ASP A 210 -14.87 21.73 16.80
C ASP A 210 -14.88 21.54 18.30
N THR A 211 -13.71 21.46 18.89
CA THR A 211 -13.54 21.67 20.34
C THR A 211 -12.75 22.97 20.54
N ASN A 212 -13.43 23.90 21.19
CA ASN A 212 -12.91 25.11 21.82
C ASN A 212 -11.71 24.80 22.74
#